data_4a4df4d4082dd76106bf3ea6ba3e14e7
#
_entry.id   4a4df4d4082dd76106bf3ea6ba3e14e7
#
_cell.length_a   1.000
_cell.length_b   1.000
_cell.length_c   1.000
_cell.angle_alpha   90.00
_cell.angle_beta   90.00
_cell.angle_gamma   90.00
#
_symmetry.space_group_name_H-M   'P 1'
#
loop_
_entity.id
_entity.type
_entity.pdbx_description
1 polymer ?
#
loop_
_entity_poly.entity_id
_entity_poly.type
_entity_poly.pdbx_seq_one_letter_code
_entity_poly.pdbx_strand_id
1 'polypeptide(L)'
;EYSSNVSYRLEKVKNKEYRVTVLADETWMNEESRAFPVTIDPPISAGGFDTQNVDDAHVKSGSPDQTFNSEGYLYVGYDSNAGAGKNRIFWRLNTPPSIPSNSVIVDAKLSLGQLSNNGYSAVASANFLTLALRKVIGRWNAETITWSNMPNVEDTIYDYQNTNATLNGQY
;
A
#
# COMPACT_ATOMS: atom_id res chain seq x y z
N GLU A 1 -8.63 12.99 22.82
CA GLU A 1 -9.36 14.01 22.04
C GLU A 1 -8.50 14.47 20.87
N TYR A 2 -9.10 14.80 19.74
CA TYR A 2 -8.43 15.34 18.57
C TYR A 2 -9.27 16.45 17.96
N SER A 3 -8.61 17.36 17.24
CA SER A 3 -9.25 18.43 16.49
C SER A 3 -8.73 18.40 15.06
N SER A 4 -9.63 18.63 14.12
CA SER A 4 -9.29 18.86 12.72
C SER A 4 -9.10 20.35 12.39
N ASN A 5 -9.25 21.23 13.38
CA ASN A 5 -9.12 22.68 13.21
C ASN A 5 -7.64 23.08 13.17
N VAL A 6 -7.04 22.87 12.03
CA VAL A 6 -5.67 23.32 11.74
C VAL A 6 -5.65 24.20 10.51
N SER A 7 -4.75 25.15 10.46
CA SER A 7 -4.51 25.95 9.27
C SER A 7 -3.05 25.85 8.84
N TYR A 8 -2.81 26.14 7.57
CA TYR A 8 -1.48 26.04 6.98
C TYR A 8 -1.06 27.39 6.44
N ARG A 9 0.17 27.76 6.73
CA ARG A 9 0.81 28.92 6.10
C ARG A 9 1.97 28.42 5.25
N LEU A 10 1.96 28.79 3.97
CA LEU A 10 3.03 28.51 3.04
C LEU A 10 3.80 29.80 2.75
N GLU A 11 5.08 29.80 3.02
CA GLU A 11 5.97 30.92 2.76
C GLU A 11 7.10 30.48 1.82
N LYS A 12 7.33 31.24 0.75
CA LYS A 12 8.50 31.02 -0.08
C LYS A 12 9.71 31.65 0.59
N VAL A 13 10.66 30.85 1.02
CA VAL A 13 11.88 31.31 1.70
C VAL A 13 12.92 31.76 0.67
N LYS A 14 13.13 30.96 -0.37
CA LYS A 14 13.98 31.29 -1.51
C LYS A 14 13.57 30.47 -2.75
N ASN A 15 14.34 30.54 -3.81
CA ASN A 15 13.98 29.80 -5.01
C ASN A 15 13.93 28.30 -4.74
N LYS A 16 12.78 27.65 -5.02
CA LYS A 16 12.47 26.23 -4.77
C LYS A 16 12.51 25.79 -3.29
N GLU A 17 12.52 26.71 -2.35
CA GLU A 17 12.44 26.40 -0.92
C GLU A 17 11.25 27.12 -0.30
N TYR A 18 10.43 26.35 0.37
CA TYR A 18 9.20 26.81 1.00
C TYR A 18 9.19 26.37 2.48
N ARG A 19 8.64 27.21 3.32
CA ARG A 19 8.32 26.89 4.70
C ARG A 19 6.83 26.63 4.80
N VAL A 20 6.47 25.46 5.31
CA VAL A 20 5.10 25.15 5.70
C VAL A 20 5.02 25.28 7.21
N THR A 21 4.11 26.10 7.68
CA THR A 21 3.82 26.24 9.11
C THR A 21 2.43 25.68 9.34
N VAL A 22 2.31 24.75 10.27
CA VAL A 22 1.01 24.25 10.73
C VAL A 22 0.61 25.03 11.97
N LEU A 23 -0.57 25.58 11.96
CA LEU A 23 -1.13 26.37 13.06
C LEU A 23 -2.30 25.59 13.66
N ALA A 24 -2.18 25.19 14.91
CA ALA A 24 -3.29 24.62 15.66
C ALA A 24 -4.25 25.74 16.11
N ASP A 25 -5.50 25.37 16.27
CA ASP A 25 -6.52 26.29 16.79
C ASP A 25 -6.18 26.69 18.22
N GLU A 26 -6.03 27.99 18.46
CA GLU A 26 -5.61 28.53 19.75
C GLU A 26 -6.68 28.30 20.84
N THR A 27 -7.95 28.37 20.47
CA THR A 27 -9.06 28.13 21.38
C THR A 27 -9.04 26.71 21.89
N TRP A 28 -8.89 25.75 20.94
CA TRP A 28 -8.78 24.34 21.26
C TRP A 28 -7.55 24.02 22.11
N MET A 29 -6.42 24.64 21.81
CA MET A 29 -5.18 24.45 22.58
C MET A 29 -5.27 24.92 24.01
N ASN A 30 -6.06 25.97 24.28
CA ASN A 30 -6.19 26.62 25.60
C ASN A 30 -7.38 26.11 26.44
N GLU A 31 -8.09 25.06 25.99
CA GLU A 31 -9.14 24.44 26.78
C GLU A 31 -8.58 23.88 28.11
N GLU A 32 -9.24 24.15 29.22
CA GLU A 32 -8.81 23.69 30.56
C GLU A 32 -8.69 22.17 30.68
N SER A 33 -9.47 21.43 29.90
CA SER A 33 -9.45 19.96 29.85
C SER A 33 -8.30 19.40 29.04
N ARG A 34 -7.48 20.22 28.38
CA ARG A 34 -6.46 19.76 27.46
C ARG A 34 -5.28 19.12 28.16
N ALA A 35 -5.02 17.86 27.83
CA ALA A 35 -3.85 17.14 28.32
C ALA A 35 -2.66 17.35 27.37
N PHE A 36 -1.47 17.59 27.93
CA PHE A 36 -0.22 17.73 27.21
C PHE A 36 0.68 16.50 27.45
N PRO A 37 1.54 16.11 26.49
CA PRO A 37 1.82 16.79 25.21
C PRO A 37 0.72 16.57 24.16
N VAL A 38 0.51 17.55 23.28
CA VAL A 38 -0.34 17.45 22.10
C VAL A 38 0.52 17.06 20.91
N THR A 39 0.08 16.06 20.16
CA THR A 39 0.72 15.65 18.90
C THR A 39 0.03 16.36 17.74
N ILE A 40 0.81 17.06 16.92
CA ILE A 40 0.33 17.64 15.67
C ILE A 40 0.73 16.70 14.55
N ASP A 41 -0.25 16.03 13.95
CA ASP A 41 -0.06 15.11 12.83
C ASP A 41 -0.86 15.63 11.62
N PRO A 42 -0.29 16.57 10.84
CA PRO A 42 -0.97 17.09 9.67
C PRO A 42 -0.96 16.03 8.58
N PRO A 43 -2.12 15.55 8.09
CA PRO A 43 -2.14 14.73 6.91
C PRO A 43 -1.68 15.55 5.70
N ILE A 44 -0.49 15.31 5.21
CA ILE A 44 -0.04 15.83 3.93
C ILE A 44 -0.42 14.79 2.88
N SER A 45 -1.59 14.94 2.29
CA SER A 45 -1.98 14.14 1.14
C SER A 45 -1.48 14.84 -0.13
N ALA A 46 -0.42 14.36 -0.70
CA ALA A 46 -0.08 14.69 -2.08
C ALA A 46 -0.99 13.88 -3.00
N GLY A 47 -2.20 14.37 -3.25
CA GLY A 47 -3.18 13.75 -4.12
C GLY A 47 -3.59 12.33 -3.65
N GLY A 48 -4.85 12.11 -3.30
CA GLY A 48 -5.31 10.77 -2.98
C GLY A 48 -4.98 9.84 -4.15
N PHE A 49 -4.37 8.70 -3.86
CA PHE A 49 -4.32 7.61 -4.83
C PHE A 49 -5.76 7.10 -4.94
N ASP A 50 -6.47 7.59 -5.96
CA ASP A 50 -7.74 7.01 -6.35
C ASP A 50 -7.46 5.60 -6.87
N THR A 51 -8.39 4.68 -6.66
CA THR A 51 -8.35 3.31 -7.21
C THR A 51 -8.11 3.29 -8.73
N GLN A 52 -8.37 4.38 -9.43
CA GLN A 52 -8.07 4.56 -10.85
C GLN A 52 -6.57 4.70 -11.17
N ASN A 53 -5.73 4.91 -10.16
CA ASN A 53 -4.28 5.06 -10.32
C ASN A 53 -3.49 3.81 -9.92
N VAL A 54 -4.17 2.73 -9.62
CA VAL A 54 -3.54 1.46 -9.24
C VAL A 54 -4.01 0.39 -10.19
N ASP A 55 -3.07 -0.28 -10.83
CA ASP A 55 -3.33 -1.52 -11.52
C ASP A 55 -2.91 -2.66 -10.59
N ASP A 56 -3.80 -3.60 -10.36
CA ASP A 56 -3.52 -4.79 -9.60
C ASP A 56 -4.10 -6.04 -10.27
N ALA A 57 -3.47 -7.15 -10.04
CA ALA A 57 -3.94 -8.46 -10.44
C ALA A 57 -3.22 -9.53 -9.64
N HIS A 58 -3.77 -10.73 -9.59
CA HIS A 58 -3.02 -11.88 -9.14
C HIS A 58 -3.04 -12.99 -10.20
N VAL A 59 -2.07 -13.89 -10.11
CA VAL A 59 -1.92 -15.02 -11.02
C VAL A 59 -1.80 -16.31 -10.23
N LYS A 60 -2.34 -17.40 -10.76
CA LYS A 60 -2.39 -18.71 -10.08
C LYS A 60 -1.70 -19.77 -10.93
N SER A 61 -0.73 -20.48 -10.35
CA SER A 61 -0.03 -21.54 -11.08
C SER A 61 -0.91 -22.75 -11.41
N GLY A 62 -1.98 -22.93 -10.67
CA GLY A 62 -2.96 -24.00 -10.93
C GLY A 62 -3.95 -23.68 -12.04
N SER A 63 -3.99 -22.42 -12.50
CA SER A 63 -4.79 -21.97 -13.64
C SER A 63 -3.95 -21.04 -14.51
N PRO A 64 -2.92 -21.58 -15.18
CA PRO A 64 -1.81 -20.78 -15.70
C PRO A 64 -2.20 -19.84 -16.83
N ASP A 65 -3.28 -20.08 -17.53
CA ASP A 65 -3.73 -19.27 -18.67
C ASP A 65 -4.96 -18.41 -18.37
N GLN A 66 -5.42 -18.42 -17.10
CA GLN A 66 -6.59 -17.66 -16.67
C GLN A 66 -6.17 -16.33 -16.07
N THR A 67 -6.97 -15.28 -16.33
CA THR A 67 -6.86 -13.95 -15.72
C THR A 67 -7.74 -13.85 -14.47
N PHE A 68 -7.32 -13.03 -13.49
CA PHE A 68 -8.01 -12.87 -12.20
C PHE A 68 -8.15 -11.40 -11.78
N ASN A 69 -8.17 -10.48 -12.73
CA ASN A 69 -8.26 -9.05 -12.49
C ASN A 69 -9.64 -8.56 -12.01
N SER A 70 -10.67 -9.37 -12.19
CA SER A 70 -12.05 -9.03 -11.80
C SER A 70 -12.46 -9.59 -10.44
N GLU A 71 -11.58 -10.31 -9.76
CA GLU A 71 -11.84 -10.79 -8.41
C GLU A 71 -11.73 -9.63 -7.40
N GLY A 72 -12.64 -9.56 -6.46
CA GLY A 72 -12.64 -8.51 -5.41
C GLY A 72 -11.51 -8.63 -4.39
N TYR A 73 -10.62 -9.62 -4.54
CA TYR A 73 -9.53 -9.92 -3.61
C TYR A 73 -8.30 -10.37 -4.38
N LEU A 74 -7.14 -10.08 -3.82
CA LEU A 74 -5.86 -10.55 -4.34
C LEU A 74 -5.34 -11.72 -3.49
N TYR A 75 -4.89 -12.77 -4.14
CA TYR A 75 -4.36 -13.95 -3.47
C TYR A 75 -2.85 -14.03 -3.62
N VAL A 76 -2.17 -14.35 -2.52
CA VAL A 76 -0.71 -14.56 -2.47
C VAL A 76 -0.37 -15.76 -1.62
N GLY A 77 0.66 -16.49 -1.99
CA GLY A 77 1.14 -17.65 -1.26
C GLY A 77 0.88 -18.97 -1.96
N TYR A 78 0.73 -20.04 -1.21
CA TYR A 78 0.48 -21.38 -1.72
C TYR A 78 -0.85 -21.90 -1.19
N ASP A 79 -1.69 -22.35 -2.10
CA ASP A 79 -2.94 -23.02 -1.77
C ASP A 79 -2.79 -24.51 -2.10
N SER A 80 -2.99 -25.35 -1.10
CA SER A 80 -2.91 -26.81 -1.24
C SER A 80 -4.14 -27.45 -1.87
N ASN A 81 -5.22 -26.71 -2.06
CA ASN A 81 -6.41 -27.21 -2.72
C ASN A 81 -6.11 -27.55 -4.18
N ALA A 82 -6.77 -28.58 -4.69
CA ALA A 82 -6.57 -29.03 -6.05
C ALA A 82 -6.80 -27.89 -7.06
N GLY A 83 -5.77 -27.60 -7.86
CA GLY A 83 -5.84 -26.58 -8.90
C GLY A 83 -5.46 -25.15 -8.49
N ALA A 84 -5.18 -24.90 -7.21
CA ALA A 84 -4.83 -23.53 -6.77
C ALA A 84 -3.32 -23.22 -6.88
N GLY A 85 -2.47 -24.02 -6.27
CA GLY A 85 -1.01 -23.87 -6.37
C GLY A 85 -0.44 -22.58 -5.83
N LYS A 86 0.57 -22.05 -6.50
CA LYS A 86 1.23 -20.78 -6.09
C LYS A 86 0.45 -19.59 -6.62
N ASN A 87 0.30 -18.58 -5.78
CA ASN A 87 -0.35 -17.32 -6.13
C ASN A 87 0.65 -16.16 -5.98
N ARG A 88 0.65 -15.23 -6.91
CA ARG A 88 1.46 -14.01 -6.89
C ARG A 88 0.59 -12.80 -7.20
N ILE A 89 0.81 -11.72 -6.47
CA ILE A 89 0.18 -10.42 -6.71
C ILE A 89 1.12 -9.59 -7.57
N PHE A 90 0.56 -8.94 -8.57
CA PHE A 90 1.17 -7.87 -9.34
C PHE A 90 0.45 -6.58 -9.01
N TRP A 91 1.24 -5.55 -8.75
CA TRP A 91 0.72 -4.26 -8.37
C TRP A 91 1.54 -3.17 -9.05
N ARG A 92 0.87 -2.16 -9.57
CA ARG A 92 1.50 -1.02 -10.21
C ARG A 92 0.79 0.25 -9.80
N LEU A 93 1.56 1.18 -9.26
CA LEU A 93 1.12 2.53 -9.03
C LEU A 93 1.36 3.33 -10.32
N ASN A 94 0.30 3.83 -10.89
CA ASN A 94 0.41 4.82 -11.96
C ASN A 94 0.83 6.13 -11.29
N THR A 95 2.09 6.50 -11.49
CA THR A 95 2.71 7.64 -10.82
C THR A 95 1.83 8.88 -10.97
N PRO A 96 1.39 9.50 -9.88
CA PRO A 96 0.58 10.70 -10.00
C PRO A 96 1.42 11.78 -10.70
N PRO A 97 0.85 12.50 -11.65
CA PRO A 97 1.55 13.57 -12.37
C PRO A 97 2.00 14.74 -11.48
N SER A 98 1.63 14.70 -10.20
CA SER A 98 1.92 15.72 -9.20
C SER A 98 3.28 15.60 -8.50
N ILE A 99 4.03 14.50 -8.69
CA ILE A 99 5.39 14.40 -8.12
C ILE A 99 6.35 15.17 -9.04
N PRO A 100 6.91 16.30 -8.61
CA PRO A 100 7.86 17.03 -9.42
C PRO A 100 9.07 16.18 -9.78
N SER A 101 9.61 16.33 -10.99
CA SER A 101 10.70 15.49 -11.52
C SER A 101 12.01 15.55 -10.71
N ASN A 102 12.17 16.54 -9.86
CA ASN A 102 13.33 16.74 -8.98
C ASN A 102 13.00 16.54 -7.49
N SER A 103 11.89 15.86 -7.20
CA SER A 103 11.55 15.46 -5.82
C SER A 103 12.42 14.29 -5.37
N VAL A 104 12.77 14.30 -4.09
CA VAL A 104 13.39 13.16 -3.43
C VAL A 104 12.30 12.47 -2.58
N ILE A 105 12.05 11.22 -2.88
CA ILE A 105 11.15 10.41 -2.05
C ILE A 105 11.94 9.96 -0.83
N VAL A 106 11.56 10.44 0.34
CA VAL A 106 12.23 10.12 1.61
C VAL A 106 11.62 8.91 2.31
N ASP A 107 10.38 8.58 2.00
CA ASP A 107 9.66 7.42 2.52
C ASP A 107 8.57 6.99 1.54
N ALA A 108 8.32 5.68 1.46
CA ALA A 108 7.23 5.11 0.68
C ALA A 108 6.70 3.87 1.41
N LYS A 109 5.40 3.86 1.67
CA LYS A 109 4.74 2.76 2.39
C LYS A 109 3.61 2.17 1.56
N LEU A 110 3.62 0.85 1.42
CA LEU A 110 2.51 0.08 0.88
C LEU A 110 1.80 -0.61 2.04
N SER A 111 0.55 -0.24 2.30
CA SER A 111 -0.29 -0.90 3.30
C SER A 111 -1.25 -1.86 2.64
N LEU A 112 -1.20 -3.11 3.03
CA LEU A 112 -2.07 -4.17 2.53
C LEU A 112 -2.95 -4.69 3.68
N GLY A 113 -4.26 -4.74 3.46
CA GLY A 113 -5.21 -5.34 4.39
C GLY A 113 -5.31 -6.85 4.18
N GLN A 114 -5.06 -7.63 5.22
CA GLN A 114 -5.34 -9.06 5.18
C GLN A 114 -6.80 -9.32 5.53
N LEU A 115 -7.51 -10.03 4.66
CA LEU A 115 -8.92 -10.36 4.85
C LEU A 115 -9.08 -11.80 5.35
N SER A 116 -9.99 -11.99 6.29
CA SER A 116 -10.26 -13.30 6.92
C SER A 116 -11.42 -14.07 6.30
N ASN A 117 -12.14 -13.49 5.36
CA ASN A 117 -13.40 -14.04 4.88
C ASN A 117 -13.25 -14.74 3.53
N ASN A 118 -14.08 -15.73 3.30
CA ASN A 118 -14.29 -16.58 2.12
C ASN A 118 -13.61 -17.95 2.15
N GLY A 119 -13.47 -18.57 3.34
CA GLY A 119 -13.03 -19.96 3.43
C GLY A 119 -11.52 -20.17 3.21
N TYR A 120 -10.78 -19.12 2.93
CA TYR A 120 -9.33 -19.13 2.94
C TYR A 120 -8.85 -18.81 4.35
N SER A 121 -8.43 -19.83 5.07
CA SER A 121 -7.72 -19.61 6.32
C SER A 121 -6.49 -18.80 6.04
N ALA A 122 -6.42 -17.61 6.59
CA ALA A 122 -5.15 -16.96 6.75
C ALA A 122 -4.26 -17.96 7.50
N VAL A 123 -3.21 -18.39 6.86
CA VAL A 123 -2.13 -19.21 7.42
C VAL A 123 -2.54 -20.08 8.60
N ALA A 124 -2.70 -21.38 8.39
CA ALA A 124 -2.95 -22.32 9.47
C ALA A 124 -1.91 -22.14 10.57
N SER A 125 -2.36 -21.65 11.64
CA SER A 125 -1.94 -21.59 13.05
C SER A 125 -0.48 -21.65 13.49
N ALA A 126 0.52 -21.90 12.68
CA ALA A 126 1.91 -21.99 13.13
C ALA A 126 2.95 -21.54 12.10
N ASN A 127 2.56 -21.25 10.89
CA ASN A 127 3.50 -20.92 9.82
C ASN A 127 3.31 -19.47 9.38
N PHE A 128 4.32 -18.68 9.57
CA PHE A 128 4.39 -17.35 8.97
C PHE A 128 4.51 -17.50 7.45
N LEU A 129 3.71 -16.78 6.71
CA LEU A 129 3.97 -16.55 5.31
C LEU A 129 4.85 -15.31 5.19
N THR A 130 6.04 -15.46 4.64
CA THR A 130 6.88 -14.31 4.33
C THR A 130 6.46 -13.77 2.96
N LEU A 131 5.92 -12.57 2.94
CA LEU A 131 5.66 -11.81 1.73
C LEU A 131 6.94 -11.06 1.34
N ALA A 132 7.39 -11.20 0.12
CA ALA A 132 8.55 -10.50 -0.39
C ALA A 132 8.14 -9.55 -1.51
N LEU A 133 8.53 -8.29 -1.39
CA LEU A 133 8.36 -7.27 -2.42
C LEU A 133 9.53 -7.34 -3.41
N ARG A 134 9.20 -7.52 -4.69
CA ARG A 134 10.18 -7.58 -5.77
C ARG A 134 9.77 -6.66 -6.91
N LYS A 135 10.75 -6.08 -7.58
CA LYS A 135 10.50 -5.25 -8.75
C LYS A 135 10.21 -6.13 -9.97
N VAL A 136 9.18 -5.76 -10.69
CA VAL A 136 8.78 -6.41 -11.95
C VAL A 136 9.65 -5.89 -13.09
N ILE A 137 10.20 -6.81 -13.89
CA ILE A 137 11.00 -6.50 -15.07
C ILE A 137 10.11 -6.60 -16.30
N GLY A 138 9.75 -5.45 -16.86
CA GLY A 138 8.95 -5.39 -18.08
C GLY A 138 7.54 -4.85 -17.87
N ARG A 139 6.79 -4.83 -18.96
CA ARG A 139 5.41 -4.34 -18.97
C ARG A 139 4.44 -5.48 -18.72
N TRP A 140 3.36 -5.19 -18.05
CA TRP A 140 2.24 -6.08 -17.85
C TRP A 140 0.93 -5.29 -17.88
N ASN A 141 -0.17 -5.99 -18.06
CA ASN A 141 -1.50 -5.40 -18.08
C ASN A 141 -2.40 -6.26 -17.17
N ALA A 142 -3.12 -5.60 -16.26
CA ALA A 142 -3.97 -6.26 -15.27
C ALA A 142 -5.05 -7.15 -15.90
N GLU A 143 -5.60 -6.72 -17.04
CA GLU A 143 -6.68 -7.44 -17.71
C GLU A 143 -6.22 -8.72 -18.43
N THR A 144 -4.93 -8.83 -18.76
CA THR A 144 -4.40 -9.91 -19.59
C THR A 144 -3.30 -10.73 -18.96
N ILE A 145 -2.82 -10.34 -17.77
CA ILE A 145 -1.78 -11.09 -17.08
C ILE A 145 -2.28 -12.44 -16.60
N THR A 146 -1.48 -13.45 -16.84
CA THR A 146 -1.70 -14.84 -16.42
C THR A 146 -0.42 -15.39 -15.83
N TRP A 147 -0.44 -16.57 -15.22
CA TRP A 147 0.78 -17.23 -14.76
C TRP A 147 1.73 -17.53 -15.90
N SER A 148 1.21 -17.93 -17.07
CA SER A 148 2.01 -18.29 -18.25
C SER A 148 2.70 -17.10 -18.90
N ASN A 149 2.12 -15.90 -18.82
CA ASN A 149 2.66 -14.71 -19.49
C ASN A 149 3.18 -13.63 -18.52
N MET A 150 3.18 -13.90 -17.21
CA MET A 150 3.66 -12.92 -16.25
C MET A 150 5.12 -12.54 -16.51
N PRO A 151 5.50 -11.28 -16.32
CA PRO A 151 6.86 -10.83 -16.51
C PRO A 151 7.80 -11.40 -15.44
N ASN A 152 9.08 -11.39 -15.75
CA ASN A 152 10.10 -11.71 -14.77
C ASN A 152 10.15 -10.66 -13.65
N VAL A 153 10.70 -11.04 -12.52
CA VAL A 153 10.96 -10.17 -11.38
C VAL A 153 12.46 -10.17 -11.07
N GLU A 154 12.96 -9.08 -10.51
CA GLU A 154 14.35 -9.02 -10.04
C GLU A 154 14.55 -10.01 -8.88
N ASP A 155 15.75 -10.57 -8.78
CA ASP A 155 16.10 -11.46 -7.66
C ASP A 155 16.21 -10.70 -6.33
N THR A 156 16.48 -9.40 -6.38
CA THR A 156 16.53 -8.53 -5.21
C THR A 156 15.17 -8.48 -4.50
N ILE A 157 15.20 -8.70 -3.20
CA ILE A 157 14.07 -8.44 -2.31
C ILE A 157 14.22 -7.02 -1.78
N TYR A 158 13.28 -6.16 -2.14
CA TYR A 158 13.30 -4.75 -1.72
C TYR A 158 12.75 -4.56 -0.32
N ASP A 159 11.78 -5.39 0.05
CA ASP A 159 11.23 -5.45 1.38
C ASP A 159 10.58 -6.81 1.62
N TYR A 160 10.40 -7.17 2.88
CA TYR A 160 9.67 -8.38 3.23
C TYR A 160 8.89 -8.17 4.54
N GLN A 161 7.74 -8.84 4.61
CA GLN A 161 6.91 -8.84 5.81
C GLN A 161 6.47 -10.25 6.14
N ASN A 162 6.60 -10.63 7.40
CA ASN A 162 6.01 -11.86 7.91
C ASN A 162 4.56 -11.61 8.29
N THR A 163 3.64 -12.33 7.66
CA THR A 163 2.25 -12.32 8.09
C THR A 163 2.14 -13.11 9.39
N ASN A 164 1.37 -12.61 10.33
CA ASN A 164 1.01 -13.39 11.50
C ASN A 164 -0.37 -14.03 11.30
N ALA A 165 -0.72 -15.00 12.16
CA ALA A 165 -2.01 -15.66 12.11
C ALA A 165 -3.18 -14.77 12.58
N THR A 166 -2.93 -13.50 12.89
CA THR A 166 -3.95 -12.55 13.32
C THR A 166 -4.71 -12.08 12.08
N LEU A 167 -5.95 -12.50 11.98
CA LEU A 167 -6.88 -12.10 10.94
C LEU A 167 -7.15 -10.59 11.05
N ASN A 168 -7.24 -9.90 9.91
CA ASN A 168 -7.43 -8.45 9.81
C ASN A 168 -6.22 -7.59 10.24
N GLY A 169 -5.00 -8.12 10.18
CA GLY A 169 -3.79 -7.32 10.32
C GLY A 169 -3.61 -6.34 9.15
N GLN A 170 -3.27 -5.09 9.45
CA GLN A 170 -2.66 -4.18 8.48
C GLN A 170 -1.14 -4.28 8.60
N TYR A 171 -0.46 -4.34 7.49
CA TYR A 171 1.00 -4.44 7.39
C TYR A 171 1.56 -3.29 6.58
#